data_a4bfe1547416eb69fa63da1e431f36f1
#
_entry.id   a4bfe1547416eb69fa63da1e431f36f1
#
_cell.length_a   1.000
_cell.length_b   1.000
_cell.length_c   1.000
_cell.angle_alpha   90.00
_cell.angle_beta   90.00
_cell.angle_gamma   90.00
#
_symmetry.space_group_name_H-M   'P 1'
#
loop_
_entity.id
_entity.type
_entity.pdbx_description
1 polymer ?
#
loop_
_entity_poly.entity_id
_entity_poly.type
_entity_poly.pdbx_seq_one_letter_code
_entity_poly.pdbx_strand_id
1 'polypeptide(L)'
;MKKLVIIAVLAAAITAIIAFDAQQYLLPEFYQNLFAEKPLLTGLIFFCVYVMVTALSIPGAAALTLIGGAIFGLGWGLLLISFASTLGATLAFLMTRLLLKDWVQAKFGGYLKGINDGIEKDGPFYLFTLRLIPVVPFFVINLVMGLMPIKAWTFYWVSQVGMLAGTAVFVNAGAQLGQLDDLSLSGILTPGILGSFVLLAAFPWIARTLIAKVKKNRALKGYKRPKTYDDNLLVIGAGAGGLVSSYIAAATKAKVTLIEKHKMGGDCLNTGCVPSKAIIHAASLAHEAKQAASVGVNVSDIQVRSEERRVGKECRSRW
;
A
#
# COMPACT_ATOMS: atom_id res chain seq x y z
N MET A 1 -1.62 -3.80 -36.73
CA MET A 1 -0.19 -3.97 -37.00
C MET A 1 0.61 -4.39 -35.77
N LYS A 2 0.60 -3.66 -34.63
CA LYS A 2 1.39 -4.03 -33.40
C LYS A 2 1.09 -5.43 -32.85
N LYS A 3 -0.18 -5.87 -32.81
CA LYS A 3 -0.56 -7.21 -32.33
C LYS A 3 -0.06 -8.34 -33.26
N LEU A 4 -0.11 -8.13 -34.57
CA LEU A 4 0.40 -9.10 -35.55
C LEU A 4 1.93 -9.25 -35.46
N VAL A 5 2.65 -8.15 -35.25
CA VAL A 5 4.11 -8.18 -35.05
C VAL A 5 4.47 -8.97 -33.77
N ILE A 6 3.74 -8.75 -32.66
CA ILE A 6 3.96 -9.50 -31.43
C ILE A 6 3.70 -11.00 -31.64
N ILE A 7 2.61 -11.35 -32.30
CA ILE A 7 2.28 -12.76 -32.62
C ILE A 7 3.34 -13.37 -33.52
N ALA A 8 3.81 -12.64 -34.56
CA ALA A 8 4.85 -13.11 -35.44
C ALA A 8 6.19 -13.31 -34.71
N VAL A 9 6.57 -12.40 -33.81
CA VAL A 9 7.79 -12.53 -32.97
C VAL A 9 7.68 -13.71 -32.01
N LEU A 10 6.52 -13.91 -31.37
CA LEU A 10 6.29 -15.07 -30.53
C LEU A 10 6.32 -16.38 -31.31
N ALA A 11 5.68 -16.44 -32.48
CA ALA A 11 5.71 -17.60 -33.33
C ALA A 11 7.13 -17.91 -33.85
N ALA A 12 7.88 -16.89 -34.25
CA ALA A 12 9.28 -17.05 -34.66
C ALA A 12 10.17 -17.54 -33.50
N ALA A 13 9.96 -17.04 -32.27
CA ALA A 13 10.67 -17.49 -31.09
C ALA A 13 10.36 -18.96 -30.77
N ILE A 14 9.07 -19.36 -30.82
CA ILE A 14 8.65 -20.74 -30.59
C ILE A 14 9.25 -21.67 -31.67
N THR A 15 9.20 -21.24 -32.95
CA THR A 15 9.78 -22.00 -34.05
C THR A 15 11.30 -22.16 -33.90
N ALA A 16 12.00 -21.12 -33.47
CA ALA A 16 13.42 -21.18 -33.17
C ALA A 16 13.73 -22.15 -32.03
N ILE A 17 12.96 -22.13 -30.94
CA ILE A 17 13.09 -23.07 -29.83
C ILE A 17 12.95 -24.52 -30.30
N ILE A 18 12.00 -24.79 -31.18
CA ILE A 18 11.77 -26.14 -31.73
C ILE A 18 12.88 -26.52 -32.72
N ALA A 19 13.26 -25.61 -33.64
CA ALA A 19 14.23 -25.88 -34.70
C ALA A 19 15.67 -26.10 -34.17
N PHE A 20 16.04 -25.49 -33.06
CA PHE A 20 17.37 -25.65 -32.45
C PHE A 20 17.41 -26.69 -31.33
N ASP A 21 16.37 -27.55 -31.24
CA ASP A 21 16.24 -28.56 -30.19
C ASP A 21 16.45 -27.97 -28.77
N ALA A 22 16.04 -26.70 -28.65
CA ALA A 22 16.23 -25.92 -27.43
C ALA A 22 15.33 -26.36 -26.29
N GLN A 23 14.44 -27.36 -26.52
CA GLN A 23 13.55 -27.89 -25.50
C GLN A 23 14.34 -28.45 -24.30
N GLN A 24 15.49 -29.11 -24.56
CA GLN A 24 16.37 -29.59 -23.49
C GLN A 24 16.90 -28.48 -22.58
N TYR A 25 17.09 -27.25 -23.13
CA TYR A 25 17.52 -26.08 -22.33
C TYR A 25 16.39 -25.42 -21.55
N LEU A 26 15.15 -25.88 -21.70
CA LEU A 26 14.00 -25.41 -20.92
C LEU A 26 13.71 -26.33 -19.73
N LEU A 27 14.33 -27.51 -19.67
CA LEU A 27 14.12 -28.47 -18.58
C LEU A 27 14.96 -28.09 -17.35
N PRO A 28 14.38 -28.12 -16.15
CA PRO A 28 15.11 -27.86 -14.89
C PRO A 28 16.31 -28.79 -14.72
N GLU A 29 16.22 -30.05 -15.15
CA GLU A 29 17.25 -31.07 -15.07
C GLU A 29 18.55 -30.67 -15.77
N PHE A 30 18.48 -30.02 -16.93
CA PHE A 30 19.67 -29.52 -17.62
C PHE A 30 20.45 -28.54 -16.76
N TYR A 31 19.76 -27.60 -16.10
CA TYR A 31 20.39 -26.62 -15.24
C TYR A 31 20.84 -27.21 -13.92
N GLN A 32 20.14 -28.20 -13.40
CA GLN A 32 20.56 -28.96 -12.19
C GLN A 32 21.85 -29.72 -12.46
N ASN A 33 21.97 -30.41 -13.60
CA ASN A 33 23.17 -31.11 -14.02
C ASN A 33 24.33 -30.13 -14.24
N LEU A 34 24.07 -29.00 -14.92
CA LEU A 34 25.07 -27.95 -15.10
C LEU A 34 25.53 -27.35 -13.78
N PHE A 35 24.60 -27.22 -12.82
CA PHE A 35 24.93 -26.75 -11.47
C PHE A 35 25.75 -27.79 -10.71
N ALA A 36 25.46 -29.08 -10.87
CA ALA A 36 26.24 -30.14 -10.25
C ALA A 36 27.69 -30.19 -10.77
N GLU A 37 27.88 -29.98 -12.09
CA GLU A 37 29.23 -29.99 -12.71
C GLU A 37 30.00 -28.68 -12.47
N LYS A 38 29.31 -27.51 -12.58
CA LYS A 38 29.94 -26.17 -12.52
C LYS A 38 29.15 -25.22 -11.62
N PRO A 39 29.08 -25.45 -10.30
CA PRO A 39 28.19 -24.73 -9.40
C PRO A 39 28.43 -23.21 -9.37
N LEU A 40 29.69 -22.81 -9.36
CA LEU A 40 30.05 -21.38 -9.32
C LEU A 40 29.68 -20.66 -10.60
N LEU A 41 29.90 -21.25 -11.77
CA LEU A 41 29.62 -20.66 -13.05
C LEU A 41 28.09 -20.51 -13.25
N THR A 42 27.35 -21.57 -13.00
CA THR A 42 25.88 -21.57 -13.12
C THR A 42 25.24 -20.58 -12.15
N GLY A 43 25.70 -20.55 -10.91
CA GLY A 43 25.24 -19.58 -9.91
C GLY A 43 25.55 -18.13 -10.30
N LEU A 44 26.75 -17.86 -10.82
CA LEU A 44 27.16 -16.52 -11.26
C LEU A 44 26.32 -16.04 -12.45
N ILE A 45 26.14 -16.89 -13.47
CA ILE A 45 25.32 -16.55 -14.65
C ILE A 45 23.89 -16.24 -14.21
N PHE A 46 23.28 -17.12 -13.40
CA PHE A 46 21.93 -16.89 -12.89
C PHE A 46 21.84 -15.61 -12.08
N PHE A 47 22.79 -15.35 -11.20
CA PHE A 47 22.86 -14.13 -10.40
C PHE A 47 22.89 -12.88 -11.28
N CYS A 48 23.77 -12.85 -12.29
CA CYS A 48 23.88 -11.72 -13.23
C CYS A 48 22.59 -11.51 -14.02
N VAL A 49 21.99 -12.58 -14.55
CA VAL A 49 20.71 -12.52 -15.27
C VAL A 49 19.61 -11.99 -14.36
N TYR A 50 19.51 -12.50 -13.14
CA TYR A 50 18.52 -12.07 -12.17
C TYR A 50 18.67 -10.57 -11.83
N VAL A 51 19.91 -10.15 -11.54
CA VAL A 51 20.21 -8.71 -11.29
C VAL A 51 19.83 -7.85 -12.48
N MET A 52 20.17 -8.26 -13.71
CA MET A 52 19.82 -7.50 -14.91
C MET A 52 18.29 -7.35 -15.09
N VAL A 53 17.55 -8.45 -15.00
CA VAL A 53 16.08 -8.45 -15.16
C VAL A 53 15.43 -7.55 -14.12
N THR A 54 15.88 -7.64 -12.87
CA THR A 54 15.31 -6.82 -11.78
C THR A 54 15.75 -5.36 -11.84
N ALA A 55 16.98 -5.07 -12.25
CA ALA A 55 17.49 -3.70 -12.44
C ALA A 55 16.76 -2.97 -13.57
N LEU A 56 16.46 -3.66 -14.67
CA LEU A 56 15.67 -3.14 -15.78
C LEU A 56 14.17 -3.07 -15.47
N SER A 57 13.76 -3.48 -14.25
CA SER A 57 12.35 -3.48 -13.81
C SER A 57 11.44 -4.33 -14.71
N ILE A 58 11.96 -5.38 -15.32
CA ILE A 58 11.20 -6.31 -16.14
C ILE A 58 10.31 -7.17 -15.23
N PRO A 59 9.00 -7.29 -15.50
CA PRO A 59 8.13 -8.17 -14.73
C PRO A 59 8.52 -9.63 -14.99
N GLY A 60 8.73 -10.42 -13.93
CA GLY A 60 9.16 -11.82 -14.05
C GLY A 60 10.03 -12.31 -12.89
N ALA A 61 10.37 -11.44 -11.94
CA ALA A 61 11.18 -11.80 -10.78
C ALA A 61 10.63 -13.00 -9.98
N ALA A 62 9.30 -13.13 -9.88
CA ALA A 62 8.67 -14.27 -9.22
C ALA A 62 8.94 -15.59 -9.97
N ALA A 63 8.81 -15.59 -11.29
CA ALA A 63 9.12 -16.77 -12.11
C ALA A 63 10.61 -17.14 -12.01
N LEU A 64 11.51 -16.16 -12.10
CA LEU A 64 12.94 -16.40 -11.88
C LEU A 64 13.24 -16.96 -10.48
N THR A 65 12.51 -16.52 -9.46
CA THR A 65 12.66 -17.03 -8.10
C THR A 65 12.26 -18.51 -8.02
N LEU A 66 11.15 -18.89 -8.64
CA LEU A 66 10.70 -20.28 -8.71
C LEU A 66 11.72 -21.15 -9.50
N ILE A 67 12.17 -20.69 -10.66
CA ILE A 67 13.17 -21.36 -11.48
C ILE A 67 14.49 -21.56 -10.69
N GLY A 68 14.94 -20.50 -10.03
CA GLY A 68 16.15 -20.58 -9.21
C GLY A 68 15.99 -21.51 -8.01
N GLY A 69 14.80 -21.58 -7.40
CA GLY A 69 14.48 -22.59 -6.40
C GLY A 69 14.55 -24.00 -6.94
N ALA A 70 14.02 -24.25 -8.13
CA ALA A 70 14.04 -25.55 -8.81
C ALA A 70 15.48 -26.00 -9.17
N ILE A 71 16.35 -25.08 -9.56
CA ILE A 71 17.73 -25.38 -9.97
C ILE A 71 18.64 -25.57 -8.75
N PHE A 72 18.62 -24.61 -7.80
CA PHE A 72 19.60 -24.51 -6.72
C PHE A 72 19.11 -25.08 -5.38
N GLY A 73 17.85 -25.47 -5.31
CA GLY A 73 17.20 -25.87 -4.06
C GLY A 73 17.00 -24.71 -3.09
N LEU A 74 16.52 -25.03 -1.88
CA LEU A 74 16.17 -24.01 -0.89
C LEU A 74 17.40 -23.22 -0.39
N GLY A 75 18.48 -23.89 -0.02
CA GLY A 75 19.65 -23.25 0.64
C GLY A 75 20.39 -22.28 -0.28
N TRP A 76 20.97 -22.80 -1.35
CA TRP A 76 21.70 -22.00 -2.34
C TRP A 76 20.77 -21.05 -3.10
N GLY A 77 19.56 -21.48 -3.46
CA GLY A 77 18.57 -20.65 -4.12
C GLY A 77 18.20 -19.43 -3.27
N LEU A 78 17.93 -19.62 -1.98
CA LEU A 78 17.59 -18.50 -1.09
C LEU A 78 18.75 -17.51 -0.97
N LEU A 79 19.99 -18.01 -0.82
CA LEU A 79 21.16 -17.15 -0.71
C LEU A 79 21.38 -16.35 -2.00
N LEU A 80 21.47 -17.01 -3.15
CA LEU A 80 21.71 -16.34 -4.44
C LEU A 80 20.60 -15.33 -4.76
N ILE A 81 19.35 -15.75 -4.66
CA ILE A 81 18.19 -14.94 -5.08
C ILE A 81 17.97 -13.77 -4.14
N SER A 82 18.14 -13.94 -2.83
CA SER A 82 17.95 -12.82 -1.90
C SER A 82 18.92 -11.67 -2.17
N PHE A 83 20.18 -11.98 -2.44
CA PHE A 83 21.18 -10.96 -2.80
C PHE A 83 20.98 -10.40 -4.22
N ALA A 84 20.72 -11.27 -5.20
CA ALA A 84 20.48 -10.85 -6.57
C ALA A 84 19.26 -9.91 -6.69
N SER A 85 18.15 -10.28 -6.05
CA SER A 85 16.92 -9.48 -6.06
C SER A 85 17.10 -8.12 -5.39
N THR A 86 17.83 -8.09 -4.27
CA THR A 86 18.09 -6.83 -3.55
C THR A 86 19.06 -5.93 -4.29
N LEU A 87 20.09 -6.49 -4.89
CA LEU A 87 21.04 -5.74 -5.70
C LEU A 87 20.36 -5.15 -6.94
N GLY A 88 19.60 -5.96 -7.68
CA GLY A 88 18.86 -5.49 -8.84
C GLY A 88 17.79 -4.45 -8.49
N ALA A 89 17.05 -4.65 -7.39
CA ALA A 89 16.12 -3.65 -6.87
C ALA A 89 16.82 -2.33 -6.54
N THR A 90 18.03 -2.40 -5.97
CA THR A 90 18.81 -1.20 -5.62
C THR A 90 19.33 -0.49 -6.86
N LEU A 91 19.73 -1.22 -7.89
CA LEU A 91 20.11 -0.63 -9.17
C LEU A 91 18.91 0.06 -9.84
N ALA A 92 17.74 -0.58 -9.89
CA ALA A 92 16.50 0.03 -10.39
C ALA A 92 16.15 1.32 -9.63
N PHE A 93 16.23 1.28 -8.31
CA PHE A 93 16.04 2.43 -7.42
C PHE A 93 17.03 3.57 -7.74
N LEU A 94 18.32 3.27 -7.91
CA LEU A 94 19.34 4.26 -8.24
C LEU A 94 19.14 4.83 -9.65
N MET A 95 18.82 3.99 -10.63
CA MET A 95 18.50 4.44 -11.99
C MET A 95 17.33 5.42 -11.99
N THR A 96 16.25 5.10 -11.28
CA THR A 96 15.10 6.00 -11.15
C THR A 96 15.49 7.31 -10.47
N ARG A 97 16.29 7.23 -9.42
CA ARG A 97 16.77 8.42 -8.70
C ARG A 97 17.60 9.35 -9.59
N LEU A 98 18.50 8.78 -10.39
CA LEU A 98 19.40 9.56 -11.24
C LEU A 98 18.69 10.11 -12.50
N LEU A 99 17.74 9.36 -13.06
CA LEU A 99 17.15 9.71 -14.36
C LEU A 99 15.80 10.44 -14.24
N LEU A 100 14.98 10.11 -13.24
CA LEU A 100 13.58 10.55 -13.18
C LEU A 100 13.28 11.52 -12.03
N LYS A 101 14.13 11.61 -11.02
CA LYS A 101 13.83 12.39 -9.80
C LYS A 101 13.54 13.85 -10.11
N ASP A 102 14.40 14.51 -10.86
CA ASP A 102 14.30 15.95 -11.12
C ASP A 102 13.06 16.26 -11.98
N TRP A 103 12.79 15.42 -12.99
CA TRP A 103 11.59 15.54 -13.83
C TRP A 103 10.30 15.37 -13.04
N VAL A 104 10.23 14.37 -12.15
CA VAL A 104 9.05 14.10 -11.33
C VAL A 104 8.86 15.20 -10.29
N GLN A 105 9.93 15.67 -9.65
CA GLN A 105 9.85 16.77 -8.68
C GLN A 105 9.40 18.07 -9.33
N ALA A 106 9.87 18.38 -10.53
CA ALA A 106 9.42 19.56 -11.28
C ALA A 106 7.93 19.50 -11.63
N LYS A 107 7.42 18.32 -11.99
CA LYS A 107 6.03 18.14 -12.45
C LYS A 107 5.02 17.89 -11.31
N PHE A 108 5.43 17.21 -10.24
CA PHE A 108 4.54 16.72 -9.17
C PHE A 108 4.98 17.11 -7.75
N GLY A 109 5.95 18.02 -7.61
CA GLY A 109 6.57 18.36 -6.33
C GLY A 109 5.57 18.75 -5.22
N GLY A 110 4.48 19.44 -5.57
CA GLY A 110 3.44 19.83 -4.62
C GLY A 110 2.70 18.64 -3.99
N TYR A 111 2.44 17.59 -4.77
CA TYR A 111 1.80 16.36 -4.30
C TYR A 111 2.75 15.47 -3.50
N LEU A 112 4.04 15.53 -3.81
CA LEU A 112 5.05 14.70 -3.15
C LEU A 112 5.42 15.20 -1.75
N LYS A 113 5.19 16.47 -1.42
CA LYS A 113 5.59 17.06 -0.14
C LYS A 113 5.00 16.32 1.06
N GLY A 114 3.69 16.06 1.06
CA GLY A 114 3.03 15.34 2.16
C GLY A 114 3.46 13.87 2.29
N ILE A 115 3.81 13.23 1.17
CA ILE A 115 4.33 11.86 1.14
C ILE A 115 5.77 11.83 1.63
N ASN A 116 6.59 12.81 1.24
CA ASN A 116 7.98 12.95 1.66
C ASN A 116 8.08 13.13 3.19
N ASP A 117 7.26 13.99 3.77
CA ASP A 117 7.24 14.24 5.23
C ASP A 117 6.90 12.96 6.04
N GLY A 118 6.02 12.11 5.50
CA GLY A 118 5.68 10.81 6.07
C GLY A 118 6.82 9.80 5.99
N ILE A 119 7.54 9.78 4.86
CA ILE A 119 8.67 8.88 4.62
C ILE A 119 9.92 9.30 5.40
N GLU A 120 10.15 10.59 5.61
CA GLU A 120 11.26 11.07 6.45
C GLU A 120 11.13 10.58 7.89
N LYS A 121 9.91 10.49 8.43
CA LYS A 121 9.67 10.02 9.81
C LYS A 121 9.78 8.50 9.97
N ASP A 122 9.20 7.72 9.05
CA ASP A 122 9.03 6.27 9.19
C ASP A 122 9.35 5.50 7.88
N GLY A 123 10.10 6.10 6.97
CA GLY A 123 10.41 5.55 5.64
C GLY A 123 10.95 4.12 5.63
N PRO A 124 11.91 3.76 6.52
CA PRO A 124 12.42 2.39 6.60
C PRO A 124 11.32 1.38 6.95
N PHE A 125 10.43 1.71 7.90
CA PHE A 125 9.33 0.83 8.28
C PHE A 125 8.24 0.77 7.20
N TYR A 126 7.99 1.87 6.50
CA TYR A 126 7.07 1.90 5.37
C TYR A 126 7.56 1.01 4.23
N LEU A 127 8.84 1.14 3.84
CA LEU A 127 9.46 0.28 2.84
C LEU A 127 9.43 -1.19 3.27
N PHE A 128 9.78 -1.50 4.53
CA PHE A 128 9.72 -2.86 5.07
C PHE A 128 8.31 -3.45 4.94
N THR A 129 7.29 -2.65 5.28
CA THR A 129 5.89 -3.05 5.16
C THR A 129 5.50 -3.37 3.71
N LEU A 130 5.92 -2.53 2.75
CA LEU A 130 5.67 -2.75 1.32
C LEU A 130 6.38 -3.99 0.79
N ARG A 131 7.59 -4.30 1.30
CA ARG A 131 8.35 -5.51 0.90
C ARG A 131 7.73 -6.78 1.45
N LEU A 132 7.19 -6.72 2.66
CA LEU A 132 6.61 -7.89 3.31
C LEU A 132 5.21 -8.23 2.78
N ILE A 133 4.44 -7.22 2.34
CA ILE A 133 3.10 -7.42 1.78
C ILE A 133 3.17 -7.33 0.25
N PRO A 134 3.04 -8.43 -0.50
CA PRO A 134 3.15 -8.44 -1.96
C PRO A 134 1.87 -7.93 -2.65
N VAL A 135 1.34 -6.78 -2.22
CA VAL A 135 0.19 -6.11 -2.86
C VAL A 135 0.64 -5.21 -4.00
N VAL A 136 1.79 -4.55 -3.81
CA VAL A 136 2.36 -3.68 -4.82
C VAL A 136 3.40 -4.46 -5.63
N PRO A 137 3.37 -4.42 -6.95
CA PRO A 137 4.36 -5.10 -7.78
C PRO A 137 5.79 -4.68 -7.42
N PHE A 138 6.71 -5.64 -7.39
CA PHE A 138 8.10 -5.47 -7.00
C PHE A 138 8.79 -4.28 -7.68
N PHE A 139 8.63 -4.18 -9.02
CA PHE A 139 9.26 -3.13 -9.82
C PHE A 139 8.69 -1.74 -9.49
N VAL A 140 7.39 -1.63 -9.17
CA VAL A 140 6.76 -0.36 -8.79
C VAL A 140 7.37 0.18 -7.50
N ILE A 141 7.61 -0.69 -6.50
CA ILE A 141 8.25 -0.28 -5.25
C ILE A 141 9.65 0.29 -5.51
N ASN A 142 10.44 -0.37 -6.39
CA ASN A 142 11.79 0.08 -6.73
C ASN A 142 11.78 1.48 -7.35
N LEU A 143 10.88 1.69 -8.34
CA LEU A 143 10.76 2.96 -9.04
C LEU A 143 10.26 4.08 -8.11
N VAL A 144 9.17 3.84 -7.38
CA VAL A 144 8.58 4.84 -6.49
C VAL A 144 9.56 5.24 -5.38
N MET A 145 10.22 4.27 -4.74
CA MET A 145 11.18 4.56 -3.68
C MET A 145 12.43 5.31 -4.19
N GLY A 146 12.79 5.16 -5.46
CA GLY A 146 13.84 5.96 -6.10
C GLY A 146 13.55 7.46 -6.10
N LEU A 147 12.28 7.85 -6.17
CA LEU A 147 11.82 9.23 -6.14
C LEU A 147 11.74 9.82 -4.72
N MET A 148 11.74 8.97 -3.70
CA MET A 148 11.52 9.35 -2.30
C MET A 148 12.84 9.66 -1.57
N PRO A 149 12.82 10.47 -0.48
CA PRO A 149 14.02 10.86 0.28
C PRO A 149 14.52 9.74 1.21
N ILE A 150 14.74 8.53 0.68
CA ILE A 150 15.30 7.40 1.41
C ILE A 150 16.75 7.15 0.97
N LYS A 151 17.67 6.91 1.90
CA LYS A 151 19.08 6.63 1.57
C LYS A 151 19.21 5.26 0.88
N ALA A 152 20.09 5.15 -0.14
CA ALA A 152 20.30 3.92 -0.88
C ALA A 152 20.71 2.74 0.02
N TRP A 153 21.55 2.98 1.03
CA TRP A 153 21.94 1.98 2.02
C TRP A 153 20.76 1.48 2.85
N THR A 154 19.89 2.39 3.28
CA THR A 154 18.65 2.05 3.99
C THR A 154 17.72 1.24 3.09
N PHE A 155 17.57 1.64 1.82
CA PHE A 155 16.77 0.90 0.84
C PHE A 155 17.29 -0.53 0.66
N TYR A 156 18.61 -0.70 0.50
CA TYR A 156 19.25 -2.02 0.34
C TYR A 156 18.94 -2.94 1.52
N TRP A 157 19.31 -2.54 2.74
CA TRP A 157 19.17 -3.42 3.90
C TRP A 157 17.71 -3.68 4.31
N VAL A 158 16.86 -2.67 4.22
CA VAL A 158 15.44 -2.85 4.50
C VAL A 158 14.79 -3.76 3.46
N SER A 159 15.18 -3.64 2.19
CA SER A 159 14.71 -4.55 1.14
C SER A 159 15.25 -5.97 1.34
N GLN A 160 16.54 -6.13 1.68
CA GLN A 160 17.15 -7.45 1.94
C GLN A 160 16.38 -8.21 3.02
N VAL A 161 16.13 -7.56 4.16
CA VAL A 161 15.44 -8.21 5.29
C VAL A 161 13.93 -8.35 4.99
N GLY A 162 13.32 -7.32 4.41
CA GLY A 162 11.87 -7.30 4.13
C GLY A 162 11.41 -8.30 3.07
N MET A 163 12.29 -8.62 2.10
CA MET A 163 11.98 -9.61 1.06
C MET A 163 12.33 -11.04 1.45
N LEU A 164 13.20 -11.25 2.45
CA LEU A 164 13.77 -12.57 2.76
C LEU A 164 12.69 -13.65 3.00
N ALA A 165 11.66 -13.31 3.78
CA ALA A 165 10.58 -14.25 4.08
C ALA A 165 9.78 -14.63 2.83
N GLY A 166 9.41 -13.64 2.00
CA GLY A 166 8.74 -13.88 0.73
C GLY A 166 9.61 -14.69 -0.24
N THR A 167 10.90 -14.33 -0.36
CA THR A 167 11.86 -15.06 -1.20
C THR A 167 11.97 -16.51 -0.75
N ALA A 168 12.05 -16.79 0.56
CA ALA A 168 12.13 -18.15 1.10
C ALA A 168 10.90 -18.98 0.70
N VAL A 169 9.70 -18.41 0.76
CA VAL A 169 8.47 -19.10 0.37
C VAL A 169 8.46 -19.43 -1.13
N PHE A 170 8.83 -18.46 -1.99
CA PHE A 170 8.91 -18.69 -3.43
C PHE A 170 10.01 -19.67 -3.83
N VAL A 171 11.19 -19.56 -3.23
CA VAL A 171 12.32 -20.50 -3.47
C VAL A 171 11.93 -21.90 -3.01
N ASN A 172 11.28 -22.06 -1.86
CA ASN A 172 10.81 -23.36 -1.39
C ASN A 172 9.78 -23.97 -2.36
N ALA A 173 8.82 -23.19 -2.84
CA ALA A 173 7.87 -23.66 -3.83
C ALA A 173 8.58 -24.09 -5.13
N GLY A 174 9.58 -23.32 -5.58
CA GLY A 174 10.42 -23.67 -6.73
C GLY A 174 11.20 -24.96 -6.51
N ALA A 175 11.84 -25.11 -5.34
CA ALA A 175 12.59 -26.30 -4.99
C ALA A 175 11.74 -27.58 -4.99
N GLN A 176 10.50 -27.47 -4.51
CA GLN A 176 9.54 -28.59 -4.56
C GLN A 176 9.11 -28.92 -6.01
N LEU A 177 8.92 -27.91 -6.85
CA LEU A 177 8.63 -28.12 -8.28
C LEU A 177 9.79 -28.77 -9.02
N GLY A 178 11.04 -28.43 -8.68
CA GLY A 178 12.24 -29.01 -9.28
C GLY A 178 12.54 -30.45 -8.87
N GLN A 179 11.83 -31.00 -7.89
CA GLN A 179 11.93 -32.39 -7.45
C GLN A 179 10.85 -33.30 -8.07
N LEU A 180 10.03 -32.76 -8.97
CA LEU A 180 9.03 -33.55 -9.67
C LEU A 180 9.66 -34.34 -10.81
N ASP A 181 9.75 -35.64 -10.65
CA ASP A 181 10.20 -36.57 -11.71
C ASP A 181 9.17 -36.70 -12.84
N ASP A 182 7.88 -36.49 -12.53
CA ASP A 182 6.78 -36.52 -13.48
C ASP A 182 5.80 -35.38 -13.22
N LEU A 183 5.43 -34.64 -14.25
CA LEU A 183 4.32 -33.67 -14.23
C LEU A 183 2.95 -34.35 -14.19
N SER A 184 2.85 -35.50 -13.55
CA SER A 184 1.60 -36.21 -13.32
C SER A 184 0.80 -35.56 -12.18
N LEU A 185 -0.53 -35.69 -12.23
CA LEU A 185 -1.41 -35.22 -11.15
C LEU A 185 -1.01 -35.79 -9.78
N SER A 186 -0.53 -37.02 -9.72
CA SER A 186 -0.05 -37.68 -8.50
C SER A 186 1.25 -37.04 -7.95
N GLY A 187 2.15 -36.61 -8.81
CA GLY A 187 3.39 -35.92 -8.43
C GLY A 187 3.11 -34.53 -7.83
N ILE A 188 2.14 -33.80 -8.42
CA ILE A 188 1.76 -32.45 -7.95
C ILE A 188 1.01 -32.50 -6.60
N LEU A 189 0.33 -33.59 -6.28
CA LEU A 189 -0.44 -33.77 -5.05
C LEU A 189 0.41 -34.22 -3.84
N THR A 190 1.73 -34.13 -3.90
CA THR A 190 2.58 -34.44 -2.74
C THR A 190 2.35 -33.43 -1.61
N PRO A 191 2.38 -33.88 -0.34
CA PRO A 191 2.19 -32.97 0.81
C PRO A 191 3.16 -31.80 0.84
N GLY A 192 4.39 -31.98 0.36
CA GLY A 192 5.41 -30.94 0.29
C GLY A 192 5.05 -29.81 -0.68
N ILE A 193 4.58 -30.17 -1.86
CA ILE A 193 4.18 -29.21 -2.90
C ILE A 193 2.89 -28.49 -2.47
N LEU A 194 1.86 -29.24 -2.05
CA LEU A 194 0.62 -28.64 -1.55
C LEU A 194 0.89 -27.69 -0.38
N GLY A 195 1.72 -28.09 0.59
CA GLY A 195 2.11 -27.23 1.71
C GLY A 195 2.82 -25.94 1.26
N SER A 196 3.69 -26.03 0.25
CA SER A 196 4.40 -24.88 -0.30
C SER A 196 3.46 -23.91 -1.02
N PHE A 197 2.51 -24.39 -1.79
CA PHE A 197 1.50 -23.56 -2.45
C PHE A 197 0.51 -22.93 -1.46
N VAL A 198 0.08 -23.68 -0.45
CA VAL A 198 -0.75 -23.14 0.64
C VAL A 198 -0.01 -22.04 1.38
N LEU A 199 1.28 -22.24 1.70
CA LEU A 199 2.11 -21.22 2.34
C LEU A 199 2.28 -19.98 1.45
N LEU A 200 2.51 -20.17 0.14
CA LEU A 200 2.60 -19.09 -0.83
C LEU A 200 1.31 -18.26 -0.90
N ALA A 201 0.16 -18.93 -0.93
CA ALA A 201 -1.15 -18.27 -0.95
C ALA A 201 -1.48 -17.57 0.38
N ALA A 202 -1.13 -18.18 1.51
CA ALA A 202 -1.40 -17.65 2.84
C ALA A 202 -0.42 -16.53 3.26
N PHE A 203 0.78 -16.48 2.67
CA PHE A 203 1.86 -15.55 3.06
C PHE A 203 1.43 -14.09 3.10
N PRO A 204 0.72 -13.50 2.11
CA PRO A 204 0.29 -12.11 2.15
C PRO A 204 -0.64 -11.82 3.34
N TRP A 205 -1.50 -12.77 3.70
CA TRP A 205 -2.43 -12.62 4.82
C TRP A 205 -1.69 -12.72 6.17
N ILE A 206 -0.77 -13.67 6.32
CA ILE A 206 0.10 -13.80 7.49
C ILE A 206 0.92 -12.53 7.70
N ALA A 207 1.55 -12.03 6.64
CA ALA A 207 2.35 -10.81 6.66
C ALA A 207 1.53 -9.59 7.12
N ARG A 208 0.32 -9.40 6.57
CA ARG A 208 -0.60 -8.31 6.99
C ARG A 208 -0.93 -8.38 8.48
N THR A 209 -1.25 -9.57 8.98
CA THR A 209 -1.61 -9.79 10.38
C THR A 209 -0.44 -9.48 11.32
N LEU A 210 0.77 -9.93 10.96
CA LEU A 210 1.99 -9.65 11.72
C LEU A 210 2.29 -8.14 11.75
N ILE A 211 2.21 -7.45 10.61
CA ILE A 211 2.43 -6.01 10.53
C ILE A 211 1.39 -5.24 11.34
N ALA A 212 0.11 -5.63 11.25
CA ALA A 212 -0.96 -4.99 12.03
C ALA A 212 -0.68 -5.12 13.54
N LYS A 213 -0.22 -6.31 13.99
CA LYS A 213 0.18 -6.55 15.37
C LYS A 213 1.38 -5.70 15.80
N VAL A 214 2.41 -5.61 14.95
CA VAL A 214 3.60 -4.77 15.20
C VAL A 214 3.24 -3.29 15.25
N LYS A 215 2.42 -2.79 14.31
CA LYS A 215 1.92 -1.40 14.31
C LYS A 215 1.14 -1.08 15.58
N LYS A 216 0.22 -1.98 15.99
CA LYS A 216 -0.56 -1.83 17.22
C LYS A 216 0.35 -1.76 18.44
N ASN A 217 1.31 -2.69 18.56
CA ASN A 217 2.24 -2.71 19.68
C ASN A 217 3.13 -1.46 19.71
N ARG A 218 3.57 -0.98 18.55
CA ARG A 218 4.37 0.25 18.43
C ARG A 218 3.57 1.50 18.84
N ALA A 219 2.32 1.60 18.38
CA ALA A 219 1.44 2.71 18.73
C ALA A 219 1.10 2.76 20.22
N LEU A 220 1.04 1.59 20.87
CA LEU A 220 0.76 1.47 22.31
C LEU A 220 2.03 1.45 23.17
N LYS A 221 3.22 1.55 22.57
CA LYS A 221 4.50 1.54 23.29
C LYS A 221 4.58 2.79 24.19
N GLY A 222 4.73 2.55 25.49
CA GLY A 222 4.76 3.62 26.51
C GLY A 222 3.43 3.85 27.21
N TYR A 223 2.32 3.32 26.69
CA TYR A 223 1.01 3.39 27.35
C TYR A 223 0.70 2.06 28.04
N LYS A 224 0.67 2.08 29.37
CA LYS A 224 0.21 0.92 30.14
C LYS A 224 -1.31 0.90 30.13
N ARG A 225 -1.91 -0.26 29.84
CA ARG A 225 -3.36 -0.43 29.96
C ARG A 225 -3.75 -0.22 31.41
N PRO A 226 -4.66 0.74 31.72
CA PRO A 226 -5.12 0.95 33.10
C PRO A 226 -5.86 -0.30 33.59
N LYS A 227 -5.75 -0.57 34.89
CA LYS A 227 -6.49 -1.68 35.55
C LYS A 227 -7.98 -1.37 35.68
N THR A 228 -8.30 -0.11 35.84
CA THR A 228 -9.66 0.43 35.97
C THR A 228 -9.82 1.61 35.04
N TYR A 229 -11.03 1.86 34.59
CA TYR A 229 -11.39 3.00 33.76
C TYR A 229 -12.26 3.95 34.55
N ASP A 230 -11.95 5.24 34.51
CA ASP A 230 -12.70 6.29 35.19
C ASP A 230 -14.02 6.63 34.50
N ASP A 231 -14.08 6.45 33.18
CA ASP A 231 -15.23 6.74 32.33
C ASP A 231 -15.68 5.50 31.55
N ASN A 232 -16.99 5.43 31.27
CA ASN A 232 -17.55 4.43 30.37
C ASN A 232 -17.31 4.80 28.88
N LEU A 233 -17.32 6.10 28.58
CA LEU A 233 -17.14 6.63 27.24
C LEU A 233 -16.31 7.92 27.30
N LEU A 234 -15.21 7.94 26.53
CA LEU A 234 -14.43 9.14 26.27
C LEU A 234 -14.66 9.55 24.80
N VAL A 235 -15.18 10.74 24.60
CA VAL A 235 -15.47 11.30 23.28
C VAL A 235 -14.48 12.42 22.98
N ILE A 236 -13.79 12.31 21.84
CA ILE A 236 -12.82 13.31 21.39
C ILE A 236 -13.41 14.04 20.20
N GLY A 237 -13.70 15.33 20.38
CA GLY A 237 -14.37 16.20 19.43
C GLY A 237 -15.86 16.37 19.70
N ALA A 238 -16.27 17.62 19.97
CA ALA A 238 -17.67 17.99 20.25
C ALA A 238 -18.39 18.51 18.99
N GLY A 239 -18.17 17.90 17.83
CA GLY A 239 -19.01 18.08 16.66
C GLY A 239 -20.35 17.37 16.81
N ALA A 240 -21.18 17.37 15.77
CA ALA A 240 -22.53 16.81 15.82
C ALA A 240 -22.53 15.34 16.32
N GLY A 241 -21.62 14.49 15.79
CA GLY A 241 -21.51 13.10 16.21
C GLY A 241 -21.06 12.94 17.66
N GLY A 242 -20.05 13.71 18.11
CA GLY A 242 -19.56 13.67 19.47
C GLY A 242 -20.59 14.13 20.50
N LEU A 243 -21.30 15.21 20.20
CA LEU A 243 -22.37 15.72 21.07
C LEU A 243 -23.52 14.71 21.20
N VAL A 244 -24.00 14.15 20.08
CA VAL A 244 -25.10 13.18 20.10
C VAL A 244 -24.69 11.90 20.83
N SER A 245 -23.48 11.37 20.56
CA SER A 245 -22.99 10.17 21.23
C SER A 245 -22.85 10.37 22.73
N SER A 246 -22.30 11.54 23.15
CA SER A 246 -22.17 11.89 24.56
C SER A 246 -23.53 12.03 25.26
N TYR A 247 -24.46 12.71 24.60
CA TYR A 247 -25.82 12.89 25.11
C TYR A 247 -26.53 11.55 25.32
N ILE A 248 -26.53 10.70 24.30
CA ILE A 248 -27.20 9.39 24.37
C ILE A 248 -26.56 8.52 25.46
N ALA A 249 -25.23 8.46 25.54
CA ALA A 249 -24.54 7.69 26.55
C ALA A 249 -24.82 8.23 27.97
N ALA A 250 -24.84 9.55 28.16
CA ALA A 250 -25.21 10.15 29.46
C ALA A 250 -26.67 9.89 29.82
N ALA A 251 -27.61 9.91 28.85
CA ALA A 251 -29.00 9.58 29.07
C ALA A 251 -29.19 8.11 29.54
N THR A 252 -28.30 7.20 29.14
CA THR A 252 -28.26 5.81 29.63
C THR A 252 -27.51 5.65 30.94
N LYS A 253 -27.19 6.76 31.64
CA LYS A 253 -26.45 6.83 32.92
C LYS A 253 -24.99 6.34 32.82
N ALA A 254 -24.40 6.33 31.62
CA ALA A 254 -22.98 6.09 31.48
C ALA A 254 -22.19 7.33 31.91
N LYS A 255 -21.05 7.12 32.54
CA LYS A 255 -20.11 8.20 32.87
C LYS A 255 -19.34 8.58 31.59
N VAL A 256 -19.53 9.81 31.14
CA VAL A 256 -19.00 10.27 29.84
C VAL A 256 -18.13 11.49 30.03
N THR A 257 -16.92 11.46 29.42
CA THR A 257 -16.07 12.64 29.29
C THR A 257 -16.00 13.05 27.82
N LEU A 258 -16.39 14.29 27.54
CA LEU A 258 -16.32 14.92 26.22
C LEU A 258 -15.16 15.91 26.19
N ILE A 259 -14.23 15.74 25.23
CA ILE A 259 -13.07 16.60 25.04
C ILE A 259 -13.20 17.34 23.73
N GLU A 260 -13.12 18.67 23.77
CA GLU A 260 -13.11 19.53 22.58
C GLU A 260 -11.87 20.41 22.58
N LYS A 261 -11.22 20.50 21.41
CA LYS A 261 -9.99 21.29 21.24
C LYS A 261 -10.24 22.80 21.13
N HIS A 262 -11.39 23.20 20.53
CA HIS A 262 -11.63 24.59 20.15
C HIS A 262 -13.01 25.07 20.59
N LYS A 263 -14.07 24.74 19.84
CA LYS A 263 -15.46 25.21 20.06
C LYS A 263 -16.43 24.06 19.94
N MET A 264 -17.35 23.98 20.90
CA MET A 264 -18.46 23.03 20.89
C MET A 264 -19.31 23.19 19.62
N GLY A 265 -19.84 22.10 19.08
CA GLY A 265 -20.74 22.07 17.94
C GLY A 265 -20.07 21.82 16.60
N GLY A 266 -18.73 21.90 16.53
CA GLY A 266 -17.95 21.66 15.29
C GLY A 266 -18.41 22.55 14.12
N ASP A 267 -18.22 22.10 12.90
CA ASP A 267 -18.57 22.85 11.69
C ASP A 267 -20.09 23.05 11.53
N CYS A 268 -20.90 22.10 11.98
CA CYS A 268 -22.34 22.19 11.84
C CYS A 268 -22.92 23.41 12.59
N LEU A 269 -22.53 23.61 13.84
CA LEU A 269 -23.00 24.73 14.63
C LEU A 269 -22.32 26.04 14.24
N ASN A 270 -21.00 26.02 14.02
CA ASN A 270 -20.22 27.25 13.95
C ASN A 270 -20.09 27.82 12.52
N THR A 271 -20.09 26.99 11.48
CA THR A 271 -19.79 27.44 10.11
C THR A 271 -20.68 26.85 9.02
N GLY A 272 -21.42 25.78 9.32
CA GLY A 272 -22.20 25.04 8.32
C GLY A 272 -23.70 25.11 8.50
N CYS A 273 -24.30 24.07 9.08
CA CYS A 273 -25.77 23.86 9.07
C CYS A 273 -26.58 24.96 9.74
N VAL A 274 -26.18 25.43 10.90
CA VAL A 274 -26.94 26.42 11.67
C VAL A 274 -26.89 27.79 10.99
N PRO A 275 -25.72 28.34 10.61
CA PRO A 275 -25.68 29.61 9.87
C PRO A 275 -26.39 29.54 8.51
N SER A 276 -26.28 28.43 7.79
CA SER A 276 -26.95 28.25 6.51
C SER A 276 -28.49 28.24 6.65
N LYS A 277 -29.01 27.50 7.65
CA LYS A 277 -30.45 27.46 7.92
C LYS A 277 -30.99 28.80 8.35
N ALA A 278 -30.25 29.58 9.12
CA ALA A 278 -30.65 30.93 9.50
C ALA A 278 -30.79 31.85 8.27
N ILE A 279 -29.85 31.78 7.33
CA ILE A 279 -29.90 32.53 6.09
C ILE A 279 -31.07 32.09 5.21
N ILE A 280 -31.27 30.76 5.07
CA ILE A 280 -32.37 30.19 4.28
C ILE A 280 -33.73 30.64 4.88
N HIS A 281 -33.86 30.59 6.21
CA HIS A 281 -35.10 31.03 6.88
C HIS A 281 -35.40 32.52 6.64
N ALA A 282 -34.41 33.40 6.76
CA ALA A 282 -34.55 34.81 6.45
C ALA A 282 -34.92 35.06 4.99
N ALA A 283 -34.33 34.29 4.06
CA ALA A 283 -34.66 34.36 2.64
C ALA A 283 -36.09 33.87 2.34
N SER A 284 -36.54 32.80 3.00
CA SER A 284 -37.92 32.31 2.88
C SER A 284 -38.94 33.34 3.36
N LEU A 285 -38.72 33.95 4.54
CA LEU A 285 -39.58 35.01 5.04
C LEU A 285 -39.70 36.20 4.10
N ALA A 286 -38.58 36.65 3.50
CA ALA A 286 -38.59 37.73 2.53
C ALA A 286 -39.33 37.35 1.24
N HIS A 287 -39.23 36.09 0.82
CA HIS A 287 -39.94 35.57 -0.35
C HIS A 287 -41.45 35.47 -0.11
N GLU A 288 -41.85 34.87 1.02
CA GLU A 288 -43.24 34.73 1.44
C GLU A 288 -43.91 36.11 1.57
N ALA A 289 -43.23 37.07 2.19
CA ALA A 289 -43.73 38.43 2.30
C ALA A 289 -44.00 39.12 0.93
N LYS A 290 -43.14 38.85 -0.08
CA LYS A 290 -43.37 39.34 -1.44
C LYS A 290 -44.57 38.69 -2.13
N GLN A 291 -44.90 37.46 -1.79
CA GLN A 291 -46.06 36.74 -2.37
C GLN A 291 -47.36 36.92 -1.57
N ALA A 292 -47.31 37.52 -0.40
CA ALA A 292 -48.42 37.64 0.52
C ALA A 292 -49.64 38.34 -0.11
N ALA A 293 -49.46 39.25 -1.07
CA ALA A 293 -50.55 39.92 -1.79
C ALA A 293 -51.45 38.93 -2.55
N SER A 294 -50.96 37.80 -3.00
CA SER A 294 -51.74 36.78 -3.71
C SER A 294 -52.82 36.11 -2.82
N VAL A 295 -52.62 36.16 -1.51
CA VAL A 295 -53.53 35.59 -0.50
C VAL A 295 -54.23 36.72 0.33
N GLY A 296 -54.24 37.97 -0.17
CA GLY A 296 -54.90 39.04 0.45
C GLY A 296 -54.19 39.80 1.56
N VAL A 297 -52.89 39.48 1.79
CA VAL A 297 -52.08 40.16 2.81
C VAL A 297 -51.14 41.17 2.15
N ASN A 298 -51.36 42.45 2.38
CA ASN A 298 -50.50 43.50 1.83
C ASN A 298 -49.37 43.85 2.76
N VAL A 299 -48.13 43.60 2.29
CA VAL A 299 -46.91 43.99 2.98
C VAL A 299 -46.31 45.19 2.26
N SER A 300 -46.25 46.31 2.94
CA SER A 300 -45.93 47.60 2.31
C SER A 300 -44.47 47.89 2.09
N ASP A 301 -43.58 47.33 2.90
CA ASP A 301 -42.12 47.51 2.74
C ASP A 301 -41.33 46.34 3.29
N ILE A 302 -40.50 45.71 2.43
CA ILE A 302 -39.65 44.59 2.82
C ILE A 302 -38.21 45.06 2.75
N GLN A 303 -37.64 45.42 3.89
CA GLN A 303 -36.23 45.80 4.00
C GLN A 303 -35.40 44.65 4.54
N VAL A 304 -34.43 44.17 3.75
CA VAL A 304 -33.45 43.18 4.17
C VAL A 304 -32.18 43.90 4.63
N ARG A 305 -31.97 44.01 5.94
CA ARG A 305 -30.80 44.66 6.52
C ARG A 305 -29.59 43.68 6.47
N SER A 306 -28.55 44.06 5.72
CA SER A 306 -27.35 43.23 5.56
C SER A 306 -26.53 43.11 6.84
N GLU A 307 -26.67 44.05 7.79
CA GLU A 307 -26.03 44.02 9.09
C GLU A 307 -26.53 42.86 9.95
N GLU A 308 -27.81 42.50 9.84
CA GLU A 308 -28.36 41.36 10.61
C GLU A 308 -27.94 40.01 10.07
N ARG A 309 -27.42 39.95 8.83
CA ARG A 309 -26.66 38.78 8.36
C ARG A 309 -25.33 38.58 9.13
N ARG A 310 -24.83 39.64 9.79
CA ARG A 310 -23.69 39.54 10.72
C ARG A 310 -24.09 38.95 12.08
N VAL A 311 -25.36 39.03 12.49
CA VAL A 311 -25.82 38.38 13.72
C VAL A 311 -25.62 36.85 13.66
N GLY A 312 -25.78 36.23 12.49
CA GLY A 312 -25.33 34.84 12.28
C GLY A 312 -23.81 34.64 12.46
N LYS A 313 -23.01 35.70 12.30
CA LYS A 313 -21.57 35.71 12.62
C LYS A 313 -21.28 36.08 14.09
N GLU A 314 -22.10 36.85 14.70
CA GLU A 314 -21.95 37.28 16.11
C GLU A 314 -22.50 36.26 17.10
N CYS A 315 -23.47 35.43 16.75
CA CYS A 315 -23.73 34.16 17.44
C CYS A 315 -22.50 33.27 17.53
N ARG A 316 -21.48 33.52 16.69
CA ARG A 316 -20.19 32.86 16.70
C ARG A 316 -19.29 33.29 17.86
N SER A 317 -19.55 34.39 18.54
CA SER A 317 -18.71 34.96 19.60
C SER A 317 -19.32 34.88 21.01
N ARG A 318 -20.56 34.40 21.17
CA ARG A 318 -21.29 34.39 22.45
C ARG A 318 -21.63 33.01 23.01
N TRP A 319 -21.10 31.90 22.41
CA TRP A 319 -21.20 30.55 22.96
C TRP A 319 -19.85 30.01 23.28
#